data_860616af759bfc746cc2c3c1b39f6f55
#
_entry.id   860616af759bfc746cc2c3c1b39f6f55
#
_cell.length_a   1.000
_cell.length_b   1.000
_cell.length_c   1.000
_cell.angle_alpha   90.00
_cell.angle_beta   90.00
_cell.angle_gamma   90.00
#
_symmetry.space_group_name_H-M   'P 1'
#
loop_
_entity.id
_entity.type
_entity.pdbx_description
1 polymer ?
#
loop_
_entity_poly.entity_id
_entity_poly.type
_entity_poly.pdbx_seq_one_letter_code
_entity_poly.pdbx_strand_id
1 'polypeptide(L)'
;INAMEHVPSMPILLLGRVLGGISTSLLFSAFESWMVAEHRRRGFPEAWLAKTFGLSSAGNGAVAVVAGLLAQVAADVKGDIGPFQLAIALTVLALVLILRWPENYGKKSEGVLNSVSTSLSTATKAVKTDRRVALLAAVSALFEGATYTFVFMWVPRLIAIYPFEGGLPTGLIFASFMVCITIGGVIYSALGMDASVESYSFLCLLAAFGAMALCALGAPEAVMPQILPALGDFGPTLAAFLVLEACVGCFNACAGTMRSRYIPEDVQAAVMNLGRVPLNLLVVGGTY
;
A
#
# COMPACT_ATOMS: atom_id res chain seq x y z
N ILE A 1 3.97 18.61 -4.13
CA ILE A 1 2.78 17.84 -4.44
C ILE A 1 1.63 18.42 -3.64
N ASN A 2 1.59 18.25 -2.31
CA ASN A 2 0.47 18.69 -1.47
C ASN A 2 0.10 20.19 -1.63
N ALA A 3 1.06 21.06 -1.95
CA ALA A 3 0.79 22.46 -2.25
C ALA A 3 0.06 22.64 -3.59
N MET A 4 0.21 21.73 -4.55
CA MET A 4 -0.46 21.79 -5.85
C MET A 4 -1.96 21.45 -5.77
N GLU A 5 -2.36 20.67 -4.77
CA GLU A 5 -3.78 20.36 -4.50
C GLU A 5 -4.60 21.60 -4.07
N HIS A 6 -3.94 22.70 -3.71
CA HIS A 6 -4.61 23.97 -3.40
C HIS A 6 -4.97 24.80 -4.65
N VAL A 7 -4.52 24.37 -5.83
CA VAL A 7 -4.74 25.11 -7.07
C VAL A 7 -5.71 24.34 -7.95
N PRO A 8 -6.92 24.85 -8.22
CA PRO A 8 -7.94 24.17 -9.03
C PRO A 8 -7.62 24.27 -10.53
N SER A 9 -6.48 23.70 -10.94
CA SER A 9 -6.01 23.71 -12.34
C SER A 9 -5.60 22.30 -12.74
N MET A 10 -6.27 21.74 -13.76
CA MET A 10 -5.99 20.37 -14.23
C MET A 10 -4.53 20.15 -14.62
N PRO A 11 -3.84 21.03 -15.36
CA PRO A 11 -2.42 20.84 -15.67
C PRO A 11 -1.53 20.78 -14.42
N ILE A 12 -1.83 21.62 -13.40
CA ILE A 12 -1.08 21.64 -12.14
C ILE A 12 -1.30 20.36 -11.35
N LEU A 13 -2.55 19.87 -11.30
CA LEU A 13 -2.88 18.61 -10.64
C LEU A 13 -2.23 17.41 -11.34
N LEU A 14 -2.21 17.38 -12.68
CA LEU A 14 -1.52 16.33 -13.43
C LEU A 14 0.00 16.37 -13.20
N LEU A 15 0.61 17.55 -13.19
CA LEU A 15 2.03 17.69 -12.81
C LEU A 15 2.27 17.19 -11.38
N GLY A 16 1.35 17.50 -10.45
CA GLY A 16 1.37 16.96 -9.08
C GLY A 16 1.36 15.43 -9.04
N ARG A 17 0.59 14.78 -9.92
CA ARG A 17 0.54 13.30 -10.02
C ARG A 17 1.86 12.72 -10.54
N VAL A 18 2.49 13.33 -11.53
CA VAL A 18 3.81 12.90 -12.02
C VAL A 18 4.88 13.03 -10.95
N LEU A 19 4.95 14.19 -10.28
CA LEU A 19 5.86 14.42 -9.16
C LEU A 19 5.56 13.48 -7.99
N GLY A 20 4.27 13.13 -7.78
CA GLY A 20 3.80 12.17 -6.80
C GLY A 20 4.38 10.77 -7.03
N GLY A 21 4.35 10.31 -8.26
CA GLY A 21 4.94 9.02 -8.64
C GLY A 21 6.45 8.96 -8.37
N ILE A 22 7.18 10.02 -8.75
CA ILE A 22 8.62 10.14 -8.48
C ILE A 22 8.89 10.16 -6.97
N SER A 23 8.16 10.99 -6.22
CA SER A 23 8.30 11.12 -4.77
C SER A 23 8.03 9.79 -4.06
N THR A 24 6.97 9.08 -4.44
CA THR A 24 6.62 7.77 -3.86
C THR A 24 7.72 6.75 -4.12
N SER A 25 8.27 6.71 -5.34
CA SER A 25 9.38 5.81 -5.67
C SER A 25 10.62 6.10 -4.82
N LEU A 26 10.97 7.36 -4.64
CA LEU A 26 12.10 7.77 -3.78
C LEU A 26 11.84 7.48 -2.31
N LEU A 27 10.62 7.70 -1.83
CA LEU A 27 10.24 7.46 -0.44
C LEU A 27 10.44 5.99 -0.03
N PHE A 28 10.07 5.06 -0.90
CA PHE A 28 10.21 3.62 -0.64
C PHE A 28 11.64 3.09 -0.83
N SER A 29 12.52 3.80 -1.52
CA SER A 29 13.87 3.31 -1.82
C SER A 29 14.98 4.06 -1.08
N ALA A 30 14.89 5.39 -0.98
CA ALA A 30 15.99 6.21 -0.48
C ALA A 30 16.26 6.00 1.01
N PHE A 31 15.21 6.00 1.83
CA PHE A 31 15.35 5.82 3.28
C PHE A 31 15.84 4.43 3.66
N GLU A 32 15.31 3.41 2.99
CA GLU A 32 15.72 2.03 3.20
C GLU A 32 17.17 1.84 2.81
N SER A 33 17.57 2.30 1.63
CA SER A 33 18.95 2.22 1.16
C SER A 33 19.91 2.96 2.08
N TRP A 34 19.52 4.16 2.55
CA TRP A 34 20.32 4.93 3.51
C TRP A 34 20.48 4.17 4.83
N MET A 35 19.40 3.61 5.36
CA MET A 35 19.42 2.85 6.62
C MET A 35 20.32 1.62 6.52
N VAL A 36 20.24 0.86 5.43
CA VAL A 36 21.09 -0.32 5.20
C VAL A 36 22.55 0.07 5.10
N ALA A 37 22.85 1.11 4.32
CA ALA A 37 24.22 1.60 4.16
C ALA A 37 24.79 2.12 5.50
N GLU A 38 24.02 2.84 6.30
CA GLU A 38 24.42 3.35 7.60
C GLU A 38 24.61 2.23 8.62
N HIS A 39 23.74 1.21 8.62
CA HIS A 39 23.86 0.02 9.44
C HIS A 39 25.21 -0.68 9.22
N ARG A 40 25.56 -0.91 7.95
CA ARG A 40 26.83 -1.52 7.56
C ARG A 40 28.04 -0.64 7.85
N ARG A 41 27.92 0.67 7.61
CA ARG A 41 28.98 1.64 7.91
C ARG A 41 29.34 1.65 9.39
N ARG A 42 28.37 1.47 10.27
CA ARG A 42 28.57 1.40 11.74
C ARG A 42 29.03 0.02 12.22
N GLY A 43 29.12 -0.97 11.35
CA GLY A 43 29.56 -2.32 11.70
C GLY A 43 28.57 -3.10 12.56
N PHE A 44 27.26 -2.76 12.49
CA PHE A 44 26.25 -3.52 13.21
C PHE A 44 26.04 -4.92 12.62
N PRO A 45 25.72 -5.93 13.45
CA PRO A 45 25.47 -7.28 12.97
C PRO A 45 24.33 -7.35 11.95
N GLU A 46 24.52 -8.05 10.83
CA GLU A 46 23.47 -8.22 9.80
C GLU A 46 22.16 -8.79 10.35
N ALA A 47 22.24 -9.64 11.38
CA ALA A 47 21.04 -10.17 12.05
C ALA A 47 20.13 -9.09 12.67
N TRP A 48 20.65 -7.92 13.00
CA TRP A 48 19.87 -6.81 13.54
C TRP A 48 19.09 -6.07 12.45
N LEU A 49 19.50 -6.20 11.19
CA LEU A 49 18.83 -5.56 10.07
C LEU A 49 17.39 -6.05 9.91
N ALA A 50 17.19 -7.36 10.01
CA ALA A 50 15.83 -7.94 9.98
C ALA A 50 14.93 -7.40 11.12
N LYS A 51 15.49 -7.25 12.33
CA LYS A 51 14.77 -6.66 13.46
C LYS A 51 14.44 -5.18 13.23
N THR A 52 15.36 -4.43 12.63
CA THR A 52 15.16 -3.01 12.29
C THR A 52 14.05 -2.86 11.24
N PHE A 53 14.03 -3.69 10.21
CA PHE A 53 12.95 -3.72 9.22
C PHE A 53 11.60 -4.08 9.85
N GLY A 54 11.58 -5.09 10.73
CA GLY A 54 10.36 -5.45 11.46
C GLY A 54 9.80 -4.30 12.29
N LEU A 55 10.69 -3.59 13.02
CA LEU A 55 10.31 -2.42 13.81
C LEU A 55 9.84 -1.25 12.94
N SER A 56 10.50 -1.02 11.81
CA SER A 56 10.12 0.00 10.83
C SER A 56 8.72 -0.28 10.25
N SER A 57 8.45 -1.53 9.89
CA SER A 57 7.14 -1.95 9.36
C SER A 57 6.04 -1.79 10.40
N ALA A 58 6.27 -2.25 11.64
CA ALA A 58 5.31 -2.08 12.74
C ALA A 58 5.06 -0.59 13.06
N GLY A 59 6.13 0.21 13.08
CA GLY A 59 6.06 1.65 13.27
C GLY A 59 5.26 2.34 12.17
N ASN A 60 5.48 1.96 10.91
CA ASN A 60 4.73 2.48 9.78
C ASN A 60 3.22 2.20 9.92
N GLY A 61 2.84 0.99 10.31
CA GLY A 61 1.44 0.64 10.58
C GLY A 61 0.82 1.48 11.69
N ALA A 62 1.52 1.63 12.82
CA ALA A 62 1.05 2.46 13.94
C ALA A 62 0.89 3.94 13.54
N VAL A 63 1.87 4.49 12.83
CA VAL A 63 1.83 5.88 12.33
C VAL A 63 0.71 6.06 11.32
N ALA A 64 0.40 5.07 10.46
CA ALA A 64 -0.70 5.16 9.52
C ALA A 64 -2.07 5.30 10.21
N VAL A 65 -2.29 4.56 11.31
CA VAL A 65 -3.50 4.72 12.14
C VAL A 65 -3.60 6.12 12.73
N VAL A 66 -2.52 6.59 13.35
CA VAL A 66 -2.46 7.95 13.95
C VAL A 66 -2.65 9.02 12.89
N ALA A 67 -2.03 8.86 11.70
CA ALA A 67 -2.17 9.78 10.59
C ALA A 67 -3.62 9.90 10.10
N GLY A 68 -4.37 8.78 10.05
CA GLY A 68 -5.79 8.79 9.71
C GLY A 68 -6.62 9.62 10.70
N LEU A 69 -6.36 9.44 12.01
CA LEU A 69 -7.05 10.23 13.06
C LEU A 69 -6.71 11.72 12.98
N LEU A 70 -5.44 12.04 12.81
CA LEU A 70 -4.99 13.45 12.69
C LEU A 70 -5.54 14.09 11.40
N ALA A 71 -5.62 13.34 10.30
CA ALA A 71 -6.21 13.81 9.05
C ALA A 71 -7.70 14.14 9.24
N GLN A 72 -8.44 13.29 9.97
CA GLN A 72 -9.84 13.57 10.29
C GLN A 72 -9.99 14.87 11.08
N VAL A 73 -9.23 15.05 12.16
CA VAL A 73 -9.25 16.29 12.96
C VAL A 73 -8.91 17.51 12.09
N ALA A 74 -7.92 17.38 11.19
CA ALA A 74 -7.54 18.47 10.29
C ALA A 74 -8.66 18.80 9.28
N ALA A 75 -9.38 17.79 8.79
CA ALA A 75 -10.54 17.97 7.92
C ALA A 75 -11.72 18.61 8.64
N ASP A 76 -11.99 18.21 9.87
CA ASP A 76 -13.08 18.77 10.69
C ASP A 76 -12.85 20.26 11.01
N VAL A 77 -11.57 20.68 11.16
CA VAL A 77 -11.22 22.08 11.50
C VAL A 77 -11.10 22.98 10.27
N LYS A 78 -10.55 22.46 9.14
CA LYS A 78 -10.19 23.28 7.97
C LYS A 78 -10.82 22.78 6.65
N GLY A 79 -11.75 21.82 6.71
CA GLY A 79 -12.35 21.20 5.55
C GLY A 79 -11.37 20.32 4.78
N ASP A 80 -11.70 20.02 3.53
CA ASP A 80 -10.99 19.05 2.68
C ASP A 80 -9.49 19.39 2.46
N ILE A 81 -9.11 20.65 2.60
CA ILE A 81 -7.72 21.12 2.45
C ILE A 81 -6.89 20.88 3.72
N GLY A 82 -7.55 20.71 4.88
CA GLY A 82 -6.89 20.54 6.17
C GLY A 82 -5.82 19.47 6.22
N PRO A 83 -6.10 18.23 5.77
CA PRO A 83 -5.12 17.14 5.72
C PRO A 83 -3.87 17.45 4.88
N PHE A 84 -4.04 18.15 3.74
CA PHE A 84 -2.91 18.54 2.89
C PHE A 84 -2.02 19.59 3.57
N GLN A 85 -2.60 20.54 4.28
CA GLN A 85 -1.84 21.53 5.06
C GLN A 85 -1.05 20.87 6.20
N LEU A 86 -1.67 19.93 6.91
CA LEU A 86 -1.00 19.13 7.94
C LEU A 86 0.17 18.33 7.34
N ALA A 87 -0.06 17.68 6.18
CA ALA A 87 0.98 16.93 5.48
C ALA A 87 2.16 17.84 5.06
N ILE A 88 1.91 19.06 4.61
CA ILE A 88 2.98 20.05 4.31
C ILE A 88 3.79 20.35 5.57
N ALA A 89 3.13 20.65 6.69
CA ALA A 89 3.80 20.97 7.94
C ALA A 89 4.69 19.81 8.43
N LEU A 90 4.16 18.57 8.39
CA LEU A 90 4.91 17.37 8.78
C LEU A 90 6.08 17.10 7.81
N THR A 91 5.90 17.33 6.52
CA THR A 91 6.98 17.17 5.51
C THR A 91 8.10 18.19 5.74
N VAL A 92 7.78 19.44 6.09
CA VAL A 92 8.79 20.45 6.45
C VAL A 92 9.54 20.05 7.72
N LEU A 93 8.83 19.55 8.74
CA LEU A 93 9.46 19.03 9.95
C LEU A 93 10.41 17.86 9.63
N ALA A 94 9.96 16.91 8.82
CA ALA A 94 10.77 15.78 8.36
C ALA A 94 12.02 16.25 7.61
N LEU A 95 11.89 17.24 6.72
CA LEU A 95 13.03 17.84 6.01
C LEU A 95 14.06 18.42 6.98
N VAL A 96 13.62 19.19 7.98
CA VAL A 96 14.53 19.75 9.00
C VAL A 96 15.28 18.67 9.77
N LEU A 97 14.61 17.55 10.07
CA LEU A 97 15.24 16.41 10.74
C LEU A 97 16.26 15.71 9.83
N ILE A 98 15.90 15.49 8.55
CA ILE A 98 16.77 14.81 7.57
C ILE A 98 18.02 15.63 7.27
N LEU A 99 17.95 16.96 7.24
CA LEU A 99 19.12 17.83 7.04
C LEU A 99 20.21 17.65 8.11
N ARG A 100 19.87 17.04 9.25
CA ARG A 100 20.84 16.69 10.30
C ARG A 100 21.46 15.31 10.14
N TRP A 101 20.99 14.52 9.18
CA TRP A 101 21.54 13.20 8.94
C TRP A 101 22.87 13.26 8.21
N PRO A 102 23.82 12.38 8.53
CA PRO A 102 25.09 12.35 7.79
C PRO A 102 24.85 11.85 6.37
N GLU A 103 25.56 12.46 5.43
CA GLU A 103 25.59 12.00 4.04
C GLU A 103 26.16 10.59 3.96
N ASN A 104 25.49 9.74 3.22
CA ASN A 104 25.85 8.34 3.04
C ASN A 104 25.67 7.97 1.56
N TYR A 105 26.71 8.26 0.79
CA TYR A 105 26.75 7.91 -0.64
C TYR A 105 27.13 6.43 -0.75
N GLY A 106 26.19 5.59 -1.22
CA GLY A 106 26.47 4.22 -1.58
C GLY A 106 27.55 4.07 -2.66
N LYS A 107 27.89 2.85 -3.05
CA LYS A 107 28.80 2.61 -4.18
C LYS A 107 28.26 3.31 -5.43
N LYS A 108 29.12 4.10 -6.10
CA LYS A 108 28.78 4.73 -7.39
C LYS A 108 28.39 3.63 -8.39
N SER A 109 27.15 3.64 -8.83
CA SER A 109 26.67 2.76 -9.90
C SER A 109 27.19 3.27 -11.24
N GLU A 110 27.75 2.40 -12.04
CA GLU A 110 28.08 2.72 -13.43
C GLU A 110 26.79 3.00 -14.21
N GLY A 111 26.63 4.23 -14.66
CA GLY A 111 25.59 4.69 -15.61
C GLY A 111 24.15 4.22 -15.32
N VAL A 112 23.32 5.08 -14.77
CA VAL A 112 21.92 4.78 -14.39
C VAL A 112 21.11 4.10 -15.53
N LEU A 113 21.28 4.55 -16.76
CA LEU A 113 20.56 4.01 -17.92
C LEU A 113 20.98 2.57 -18.26
N ASN A 114 22.27 2.26 -18.18
CA ASN A 114 22.77 0.90 -18.42
C ASN A 114 22.32 -0.05 -17.31
N SER A 115 22.33 0.41 -16.07
CA SER A 115 21.84 -0.36 -14.93
C SER A 115 20.35 -0.69 -15.06
N VAL A 116 19.51 0.29 -15.44
CA VAL A 116 18.07 0.08 -15.65
C VAL A 116 17.78 -0.88 -16.79
N SER A 117 18.45 -0.73 -17.94
CA SER A 117 18.31 -1.61 -19.11
C SER A 117 18.69 -3.05 -18.77
N THR A 118 19.82 -3.24 -18.10
CA THR A 118 20.29 -4.57 -17.66
C THR A 118 19.35 -5.21 -16.67
N SER A 119 18.88 -4.44 -15.67
CA SER A 119 17.92 -4.92 -14.67
C SER A 119 16.60 -5.34 -15.32
N LEU A 120 16.07 -4.54 -16.24
CA LEU A 120 14.82 -4.85 -16.95
C LEU A 120 14.97 -6.10 -17.84
N SER A 121 16.08 -6.23 -18.54
CA SER A 121 16.41 -7.42 -19.35
C SER A 121 16.48 -8.68 -18.49
N THR A 122 17.16 -8.61 -17.36
CA THR A 122 17.32 -9.75 -16.43
C THR A 122 15.99 -10.12 -15.80
N ALA A 123 15.17 -9.14 -15.37
CA ALA A 123 13.84 -9.39 -14.86
C ALA A 123 12.92 -10.05 -15.90
N THR A 124 12.94 -9.55 -17.13
CA THR A 124 12.16 -10.11 -18.24
C THR A 124 12.58 -11.55 -18.53
N LYS A 125 13.87 -11.85 -18.48
CA LYS A 125 14.40 -13.20 -18.64
C LYS A 125 13.93 -14.12 -17.50
N ALA A 126 14.02 -13.67 -16.24
CA ALA A 126 13.56 -14.44 -15.08
C ALA A 126 12.07 -14.79 -15.17
N VAL A 127 11.22 -13.82 -15.51
CA VAL A 127 9.77 -14.02 -15.70
C VAL A 127 9.47 -14.98 -16.86
N LYS A 128 10.22 -14.93 -17.95
CA LYS A 128 10.03 -15.85 -19.09
C LYS A 128 10.54 -17.26 -18.82
N THR A 129 11.55 -17.41 -17.98
CA THR A 129 12.21 -18.71 -17.75
C THR A 129 11.50 -19.51 -16.65
N ASP A 130 11.01 -18.85 -15.59
CA ASP A 130 10.34 -19.54 -14.47
C ASP A 130 8.86 -19.16 -14.40
N ARG A 131 8.00 -20.17 -14.64
CA ARG A 131 6.54 -20.01 -14.55
C ARG A 131 6.06 -19.56 -13.14
N ARG A 132 6.76 -19.96 -12.08
CA ARG A 132 6.40 -19.58 -10.70
C ARG A 132 6.63 -18.10 -10.48
N VAL A 133 7.76 -17.58 -10.97
CA VAL A 133 8.08 -16.16 -10.93
C VAL A 133 7.05 -15.35 -11.73
N ALA A 134 6.71 -15.82 -12.94
CA ALA A 134 5.70 -15.19 -13.78
C ALA A 134 4.32 -15.13 -13.12
N LEU A 135 3.86 -16.26 -12.57
CA LEU A 135 2.56 -16.33 -11.87
C LEU A 135 2.53 -15.48 -10.63
N LEU A 136 3.58 -15.49 -9.81
CA LEU A 136 3.67 -14.66 -8.62
C LEU A 136 3.65 -13.17 -8.96
N ALA A 137 4.41 -12.75 -9.97
CA ALA A 137 4.41 -11.37 -10.45
C ALA A 137 3.04 -10.96 -10.97
N ALA A 138 2.37 -11.83 -11.75
CA ALA A 138 1.04 -11.56 -12.28
C ALA A 138 -0.02 -11.46 -11.18
N VAL A 139 -0.07 -12.41 -10.24
CA VAL A 139 -1.02 -12.41 -9.12
C VAL A 139 -0.79 -11.18 -8.22
N SER A 140 0.47 -10.85 -7.93
CA SER A 140 0.79 -9.65 -7.14
C SER A 140 0.34 -8.38 -7.86
N ALA A 141 0.60 -8.25 -9.16
CA ALA A 141 0.21 -7.09 -9.95
C ALA A 141 -1.32 -6.94 -10.06
N LEU A 142 -2.05 -8.05 -10.26
CA LEU A 142 -3.51 -8.06 -10.33
C LEU A 142 -4.14 -7.67 -8.99
N PHE A 143 -3.67 -8.26 -7.90
CA PHE A 143 -4.20 -7.97 -6.57
C PHE A 143 -3.88 -6.54 -6.13
N GLU A 144 -2.66 -6.09 -6.33
CA GLU A 144 -2.24 -4.72 -6.02
C GLU A 144 -3.02 -3.71 -6.90
N GLY A 145 -3.24 -4.01 -8.19
CA GLY A 145 -4.05 -3.18 -9.09
C GLY A 145 -5.52 -3.08 -8.64
N ALA A 146 -6.12 -4.20 -8.21
CA ALA A 146 -7.46 -4.21 -7.64
C ALA A 146 -7.53 -3.38 -6.35
N THR A 147 -6.52 -3.50 -5.47
CA THR A 147 -6.41 -2.72 -4.23
C THR A 147 -6.30 -1.22 -4.52
N TYR A 148 -5.50 -0.81 -5.52
CA TYR A 148 -5.42 0.60 -5.91
C TYR A 148 -6.75 1.11 -6.49
N THR A 149 -7.44 0.32 -7.30
CA THR A 149 -8.79 0.68 -7.78
C THR A 149 -9.75 0.86 -6.60
N PHE A 150 -9.72 -0.03 -5.63
CA PHE A 150 -10.47 0.12 -4.37
C PHE A 150 -10.12 1.41 -3.64
N VAL A 151 -8.82 1.76 -3.52
CA VAL A 151 -8.37 3.00 -2.85
C VAL A 151 -8.98 4.25 -3.50
N PHE A 152 -9.20 4.27 -4.81
CA PHE A 152 -9.86 5.39 -5.47
C PHE A 152 -11.38 5.39 -5.29
N MET A 153 -12.01 4.22 -5.14
CA MET A 153 -13.45 4.06 -5.21
C MET A 153 -14.16 3.97 -3.85
N TRP A 154 -13.46 3.65 -2.75
CA TRP A 154 -14.11 3.44 -1.45
C TRP A 154 -14.78 4.71 -0.90
N VAL A 155 -14.14 5.89 -1.03
CA VAL A 155 -14.69 7.16 -0.53
C VAL A 155 -15.97 7.52 -1.29
N PRO A 156 -15.98 7.63 -2.65
CA PRO A 156 -17.20 7.91 -3.40
C PRO A 156 -18.34 6.91 -3.11
N ARG A 157 -17.99 5.63 -2.99
CA ARG A 157 -18.99 4.58 -2.71
C ARG A 157 -19.62 4.76 -1.34
N LEU A 158 -18.82 4.97 -0.30
CA LEU A 158 -19.32 5.13 1.06
C LEU A 158 -20.10 6.45 1.23
N ILE A 159 -19.70 7.54 0.60
CA ILE A 159 -20.46 8.79 0.61
C ILE A 159 -21.86 8.57 0.03
N ALA A 160 -21.96 7.83 -1.09
CA ALA A 160 -23.24 7.60 -1.77
C ALA A 160 -24.28 6.83 -0.94
N ILE A 161 -23.82 6.03 0.05
CA ILE A 161 -24.69 5.18 0.89
C ILE A 161 -24.63 5.55 2.38
N TYR A 162 -23.98 6.67 2.73
CA TYR A 162 -23.83 7.09 4.12
C TYR A 162 -25.17 7.59 4.69
N PRO A 163 -25.69 6.96 5.75
CA PRO A 163 -27.05 7.23 6.20
C PRO A 163 -27.16 8.39 7.23
N PHE A 164 -26.03 8.96 7.67
CA PHE A 164 -26.01 9.92 8.77
C PHE A 164 -25.77 11.36 8.28
N GLU A 165 -26.26 12.34 9.01
CA GLU A 165 -25.93 13.75 8.82
C GLU A 165 -24.51 14.05 9.33
N GLY A 166 -23.84 15.06 8.76
CA GLY A 166 -22.52 15.51 9.20
C GLY A 166 -21.34 15.07 8.35
N GLY A 167 -21.57 14.27 7.32
CA GLY A 167 -20.52 13.82 6.39
C GLY A 167 -19.80 12.54 6.83
N LEU A 168 -19.15 11.89 5.88
CA LEU A 168 -18.45 10.62 6.10
C LEU A 168 -17.15 10.84 6.91
N PRO A 169 -16.94 10.14 8.05
CA PRO A 169 -15.71 10.27 8.85
C PRO A 169 -14.55 9.49 8.18
N THR A 170 -14.06 10.00 7.05
CA THR A 170 -13.07 9.33 6.18
C THR A 170 -11.79 8.95 6.90
N GLY A 171 -11.31 9.81 7.81
CA GLY A 171 -10.10 9.53 8.59
C GLY A 171 -10.25 8.37 9.57
N LEU A 172 -11.43 8.24 10.23
CA LEU A 172 -11.72 7.11 11.12
C LEU A 172 -11.84 5.80 10.34
N ILE A 173 -12.51 5.83 9.19
CA ILE A 173 -12.63 4.68 8.30
C ILE A 173 -11.27 4.25 7.80
N PHE A 174 -10.44 5.19 7.34
CA PHE A 174 -9.07 4.90 6.93
C PHE A 174 -8.23 4.31 8.08
N ALA A 175 -8.31 4.87 9.28
CA ALA A 175 -7.63 4.30 10.45
C ALA A 175 -8.08 2.86 10.73
N SER A 176 -9.37 2.56 10.57
CA SER A 176 -9.91 1.21 10.72
C SER A 176 -9.36 0.25 9.65
N PHE A 177 -9.18 0.71 8.40
CA PHE A 177 -8.52 -0.05 7.34
C PHE A 177 -7.07 -0.40 7.71
N MET A 178 -6.31 0.55 8.24
CA MET A 178 -4.92 0.32 8.67
C MET A 178 -4.84 -0.70 9.81
N VAL A 179 -5.79 -0.65 10.74
CA VAL A 179 -5.91 -1.68 11.80
C VAL A 179 -6.20 -3.05 11.19
N CYS A 180 -7.12 -3.15 10.22
CA CYS A 180 -7.45 -4.42 9.55
C CYS A 180 -6.26 -4.99 8.78
N ILE A 181 -5.48 -4.16 8.06
CA ILE A 181 -4.23 -4.58 7.42
C ILE A 181 -3.26 -5.17 8.46
N THR A 182 -3.11 -4.50 9.60
CA THR A 182 -2.25 -4.98 10.69
C THR A 182 -2.75 -6.33 11.22
N ILE A 183 -4.05 -6.47 11.46
CA ILE A 183 -4.67 -7.73 11.90
C ILE A 183 -4.39 -8.84 10.89
N GLY A 184 -4.54 -8.60 9.60
CA GLY A 184 -4.23 -9.57 8.55
C GLY A 184 -2.78 -10.07 8.60
N GLY A 185 -1.82 -9.17 8.79
CA GLY A 185 -0.42 -9.53 8.98
C GLY A 185 -0.15 -10.34 10.26
N VAL A 186 -0.84 -9.99 11.36
CA VAL A 186 -0.77 -10.74 12.63
C VAL A 186 -1.36 -12.14 12.48
N ILE A 187 -2.51 -12.27 11.80
CA ILE A 187 -3.12 -13.58 11.52
C ILE A 187 -2.14 -14.49 10.77
N TYR A 188 -1.48 -13.96 9.72
CA TYR A 188 -0.46 -14.71 8.99
C TYR A 188 0.64 -15.23 9.92
N SER A 189 1.20 -14.36 10.76
CA SER A 189 2.29 -14.71 11.69
C SER A 189 1.82 -15.70 12.77
N ALA A 190 0.63 -15.50 13.33
CA ALA A 190 0.09 -16.31 14.42
C ALA A 190 -0.28 -17.74 13.99
N LEU A 191 -0.73 -17.90 12.74
CA LEU A 191 -1.11 -19.22 12.20
C LEU A 191 0.10 -20.00 11.64
N GLY A 192 1.31 -19.44 11.64
CA GLY A 192 2.50 -20.12 11.14
C GLY A 192 2.35 -20.56 9.68
N MET A 193 1.81 -19.68 8.85
CA MET A 193 1.40 -19.98 7.47
C MET A 193 2.54 -20.28 6.51
N ASP A 194 3.78 -20.28 6.97
CA ASP A 194 4.96 -20.47 6.13
C ASP A 194 4.97 -21.79 5.36
N ALA A 195 4.49 -22.88 5.99
CA ALA A 195 4.52 -24.21 5.38
C ALA A 195 3.60 -24.37 4.16
N SER A 196 2.50 -23.58 4.10
CA SER A 196 1.47 -23.68 3.06
C SER A 196 1.06 -22.30 2.53
N VAL A 197 2.05 -21.42 2.34
CA VAL A 197 1.83 -20.00 1.99
C VAL A 197 0.99 -19.83 0.73
N GLU A 198 1.11 -20.73 -0.25
CA GLU A 198 0.34 -20.70 -1.49
C GLU A 198 -1.15 -20.93 -1.24
N SER A 199 -1.49 -21.90 -0.37
CA SER A 199 -2.88 -22.21 -0.01
C SER A 199 -3.51 -21.06 0.77
N TYR A 200 -2.79 -20.47 1.71
CA TYR A 200 -3.29 -19.32 2.47
C TYR A 200 -3.43 -18.07 1.60
N SER A 201 -2.50 -17.85 0.67
CA SER A 201 -2.61 -16.81 -0.33
C SER A 201 -3.88 -16.96 -1.18
N PHE A 202 -4.17 -18.19 -1.63
CA PHE A 202 -5.39 -18.49 -2.38
C PHE A 202 -6.65 -18.22 -1.55
N LEU A 203 -6.68 -18.64 -0.28
CA LEU A 203 -7.82 -18.38 0.61
C LEU A 203 -8.03 -16.89 0.86
N CYS A 204 -6.96 -16.10 1.03
CA CYS A 204 -7.04 -14.65 1.14
C CYS A 204 -7.63 -14.01 -0.12
N LEU A 205 -7.20 -14.45 -1.29
CA LEU A 205 -7.74 -13.96 -2.57
C LEU A 205 -9.21 -14.32 -2.74
N LEU A 206 -9.60 -15.53 -2.36
CA LEU A 206 -10.98 -15.99 -2.41
C LEU A 206 -11.87 -15.19 -1.45
N ALA A 207 -11.41 -14.95 -0.23
CA ALA A 207 -12.13 -14.14 0.76
C ALA A 207 -12.27 -12.68 0.30
N ALA A 208 -11.21 -12.08 -0.24
CA ALA A 208 -11.24 -10.73 -0.80
C ALA A 208 -12.24 -10.64 -1.98
N PHE A 209 -12.19 -11.61 -2.90
CA PHE A 209 -13.13 -11.70 -4.01
C PHE A 209 -14.57 -11.84 -3.51
N GLY A 210 -14.84 -12.74 -2.54
CA GLY A 210 -16.16 -12.93 -1.97
C GLY A 210 -16.71 -11.67 -1.31
N ALA A 211 -15.89 -10.97 -0.53
CA ALA A 211 -16.27 -9.71 0.09
C ALA A 211 -16.64 -8.64 -0.95
N MET A 212 -15.86 -8.49 -2.01
CA MET A 212 -16.14 -7.50 -3.06
C MET A 212 -17.31 -7.92 -3.95
N ALA A 213 -17.48 -9.22 -4.23
CA ALA A 213 -18.62 -9.73 -4.98
C ALA A 213 -19.96 -9.50 -4.23
N LEU A 214 -19.98 -9.67 -2.92
CA LEU A 214 -21.15 -9.33 -2.10
C LEU A 214 -21.53 -7.85 -2.23
N CYS A 215 -20.54 -6.94 -2.22
CA CYS A 215 -20.79 -5.52 -2.43
C CYS A 215 -21.32 -5.20 -3.84
N ALA A 216 -20.78 -5.87 -4.86
CA ALA A 216 -21.16 -5.62 -6.26
C ALA A 216 -22.53 -6.16 -6.63
N LEU A 217 -22.92 -7.29 -6.05
CA LEU A 217 -24.20 -7.95 -6.34
C LEU A 217 -25.39 -7.38 -5.55
N GLY A 218 -25.15 -6.42 -4.64
CA GLY A 218 -26.20 -5.89 -3.77
C GLY A 218 -26.80 -6.91 -2.81
N ALA A 219 -26.05 -7.97 -2.48
CA ALA A 219 -26.48 -9.04 -1.59
C ALA A 219 -26.49 -8.72 -0.06
N PRO A 220 -26.07 -7.54 0.40
CA PRO A 220 -26.07 -7.20 1.83
C PRO A 220 -27.43 -7.37 2.51
N GLU A 221 -28.53 -7.03 1.84
CA GLU A 221 -29.88 -7.14 2.42
C GLU A 221 -30.27 -8.59 2.79
N ALA A 222 -29.82 -9.55 2.03
CA ALA A 222 -30.13 -10.97 2.27
C ALA A 222 -29.29 -11.58 3.40
N VAL A 223 -28.09 -11.01 3.68
CA VAL A 223 -27.12 -11.59 4.63
C VAL A 223 -27.12 -10.88 5.98
N MET A 224 -27.42 -9.58 6.04
CA MET A 224 -27.38 -8.78 7.28
C MET A 224 -28.59 -7.89 7.60
N PRO A 225 -29.82 -8.18 7.19
CA PRO A 225 -30.94 -7.24 7.32
C PRO A 225 -31.39 -7.01 8.78
N GLN A 226 -30.93 -7.79 9.74
CA GLN A 226 -31.53 -7.80 11.09
C GLN A 226 -30.62 -7.29 12.21
N ILE A 227 -29.32 -7.14 12.00
CA ILE A 227 -28.38 -6.83 13.09
C ILE A 227 -28.32 -5.33 13.37
N LEU A 228 -28.39 -4.47 12.35
CA LEU A 228 -28.37 -3.00 12.50
C LEU A 228 -29.15 -2.33 11.34
N PRO A 229 -30.51 -2.31 11.41
CA PRO A 229 -31.35 -1.72 10.35
C PRO A 229 -31.03 -0.24 10.05
N ALA A 230 -30.50 0.49 11.06
CA ALA A 230 -30.14 1.91 10.92
C ALA A 230 -28.95 2.17 9.98
N LEU A 231 -28.13 1.15 9.67
CA LEU A 231 -26.97 1.26 8.81
C LEU A 231 -27.26 0.96 7.32
N GLY A 232 -28.43 0.38 6.99
CA GLY A 232 -28.77 0.03 5.61
C GLY A 232 -27.62 -0.68 4.88
N ASP A 233 -27.34 -0.27 3.66
CA ASP A 233 -26.25 -0.80 2.84
C ASP A 233 -24.84 -0.39 3.31
N PHE A 234 -24.73 0.65 4.14
CA PHE A 234 -23.45 1.15 4.61
C PHE A 234 -22.72 0.14 5.49
N GLY A 235 -23.41 -0.46 6.46
CA GLY A 235 -22.80 -1.41 7.39
C GLY A 235 -22.17 -2.62 6.70
N PRO A 236 -22.92 -3.38 5.89
CA PRO A 236 -22.39 -4.51 5.12
C PRO A 236 -21.27 -4.14 4.16
N THR A 237 -21.39 -3.00 3.47
CA THR A 237 -20.36 -2.52 2.55
C THR A 237 -19.07 -2.19 3.29
N LEU A 238 -19.15 -1.47 4.42
CA LEU A 238 -17.99 -1.17 5.24
C LEU A 238 -17.37 -2.44 5.81
N ALA A 239 -18.16 -3.39 6.28
CA ALA A 239 -17.67 -4.68 6.77
C ALA A 239 -16.90 -5.45 5.68
N ALA A 240 -17.41 -5.48 4.45
CA ALA A 240 -16.72 -6.11 3.32
C ALA A 240 -15.40 -5.41 2.99
N PHE A 241 -15.34 -4.08 3.08
CA PHE A 241 -14.11 -3.31 2.91
C PHE A 241 -13.08 -3.61 4.01
N LEU A 242 -13.52 -3.73 5.27
CA LEU A 242 -12.65 -4.14 6.37
C LEU A 242 -12.08 -5.55 6.19
N VAL A 243 -12.91 -6.49 5.68
CA VAL A 243 -12.45 -7.84 5.32
C VAL A 243 -11.44 -7.80 4.19
N LEU A 244 -11.68 -7.01 3.14
CA LEU A 244 -10.71 -6.81 2.05
C LEU A 244 -9.37 -6.33 2.59
N GLU A 245 -9.35 -5.32 3.46
CA GLU A 245 -8.12 -4.76 4.01
C GLU A 245 -7.37 -5.76 4.92
N ALA A 246 -8.09 -6.58 5.68
CA ALA A 246 -7.48 -7.68 6.41
C ALA A 246 -6.84 -8.71 5.45
N CYS A 247 -7.52 -9.01 4.33
CA CYS A 247 -6.96 -9.87 3.27
C CYS A 247 -5.72 -9.22 2.62
N VAL A 248 -5.70 -7.89 2.42
CA VAL A 248 -4.52 -7.17 1.91
C VAL A 248 -3.32 -7.36 2.85
N GLY A 249 -3.53 -7.19 4.17
CA GLY A 249 -2.46 -7.39 5.15
C GLY A 249 -1.91 -8.82 5.16
N CYS A 250 -2.78 -9.82 5.14
CA CYS A 250 -2.41 -11.24 5.09
C CYS A 250 -1.71 -11.59 3.76
N PHE A 251 -2.26 -11.15 2.62
CA PHE A 251 -1.69 -11.42 1.30
C PHE A 251 -0.31 -10.78 1.14
N ASN A 252 -0.09 -9.57 1.64
CA ASN A 252 1.21 -8.91 1.58
C ASN A 252 2.31 -9.73 2.28
N ALA A 253 1.98 -10.34 3.43
CA ALA A 253 2.89 -11.24 4.14
C ALA A 253 3.12 -12.54 3.35
N CYS A 254 2.06 -13.16 2.82
CA CYS A 254 2.16 -14.33 1.93
C CYS A 254 3.03 -14.03 0.70
N ALA A 255 2.76 -12.93 0.01
CA ALA A 255 3.50 -12.52 -1.17
C ALA A 255 4.98 -12.24 -0.87
N GLY A 256 5.28 -11.63 0.30
CA GLY A 256 6.65 -11.44 0.79
C GLY A 256 7.39 -12.76 0.94
N THR A 257 6.77 -13.74 1.60
CA THR A 257 7.33 -15.08 1.77
C THR A 257 7.51 -15.81 0.43
N MET A 258 6.52 -15.75 -0.47
CA MET A 258 6.65 -16.35 -1.80
C MET A 258 7.74 -15.68 -2.63
N ARG A 259 7.89 -14.36 -2.55
CA ARG A 259 8.97 -13.64 -3.24
C ARG A 259 10.34 -14.12 -2.78
N SER A 260 10.55 -14.24 -1.48
CA SER A 260 11.84 -14.72 -0.94
C SER A 260 12.15 -16.18 -1.32
N ARG A 261 11.12 -17.01 -1.57
CA ARG A 261 11.30 -18.42 -1.97
C ARG A 261 11.55 -18.61 -3.47
N TYR A 262 10.86 -17.82 -4.31
CA TYR A 262 10.80 -18.09 -5.75
C TYR A 262 11.61 -17.12 -6.60
N ILE A 263 11.90 -15.91 -6.09
CA ILE A 263 12.61 -14.90 -6.86
C ILE A 263 14.02 -14.73 -6.29
N PRO A 264 15.07 -14.95 -7.08
CA PRO A 264 16.45 -14.67 -6.65
C PRO A 264 16.61 -13.20 -6.20
N GLU A 265 17.38 -12.97 -5.14
CA GLU A 265 17.54 -11.64 -4.51
C GLU A 265 18.04 -10.58 -5.48
N ASP A 266 18.97 -10.95 -6.37
CA ASP A 266 19.58 -10.06 -7.36
C ASP A 266 18.62 -9.52 -8.42
N VAL A 267 17.51 -10.21 -8.67
CA VAL A 267 16.49 -9.80 -9.66
C VAL A 267 15.15 -9.43 -9.06
N GLN A 268 14.95 -9.61 -7.75
CA GLN A 268 13.67 -9.42 -7.08
C GLN A 268 13.10 -8.01 -7.29
N ALA A 269 13.88 -6.97 -7.06
CA ALA A 269 13.46 -5.59 -7.25
C ALA A 269 13.07 -5.29 -8.70
N ALA A 270 13.81 -5.84 -9.66
CA ALA A 270 13.55 -5.64 -11.07
C ALA A 270 12.27 -6.36 -11.53
N VAL A 271 12.00 -7.58 -11.06
CA VAL A 271 10.76 -8.33 -11.31
C VAL A 271 9.55 -7.60 -10.74
N MET A 272 9.65 -7.07 -9.52
CA MET A 272 8.58 -6.31 -8.89
C MET A 272 8.26 -5.02 -9.65
N ASN A 273 9.28 -4.30 -10.13
CA ASN A 273 9.10 -3.09 -10.93
C ASN A 273 8.48 -3.40 -12.30
N LEU A 274 8.83 -4.53 -12.92
CA LEU A 274 8.20 -4.98 -14.17
C LEU A 274 6.70 -5.22 -14.00
N GLY A 275 6.26 -5.78 -12.87
CA GLY A 275 4.85 -6.00 -12.51
C GLY A 275 4.04 -4.71 -12.35
N ARG A 276 4.69 -3.58 -12.07
CA ARG A 276 4.00 -2.28 -11.92
C ARG A 276 3.44 -1.72 -13.23
N VAL A 277 3.98 -2.13 -14.38
CA VAL A 277 3.47 -1.67 -15.68
C VAL A 277 2.04 -2.17 -15.93
N PRO A 278 1.75 -3.50 -15.92
CA PRO A 278 0.39 -3.99 -16.05
C PRO A 278 -0.52 -3.53 -14.92
N LEU A 279 -0.02 -3.40 -13.69
CA LEU A 279 -0.75 -2.86 -12.55
C LEU A 279 -1.30 -1.45 -12.86
N ASN A 280 -0.45 -0.54 -13.30
CA ASN A 280 -0.88 0.84 -13.60
C ASN A 280 -1.89 0.89 -14.75
N LEU A 281 -1.77 0.02 -15.76
CA LEU A 281 -2.76 -0.10 -16.84
C LEU A 281 -4.11 -0.58 -16.31
N LEU A 282 -4.12 -1.54 -15.37
CA LEU A 282 -5.34 -2.02 -14.72
C LEU A 282 -6.02 -0.92 -13.89
N VAL A 283 -5.25 -0.14 -13.14
CA VAL A 283 -5.78 0.98 -12.34
C VAL A 283 -6.42 2.02 -13.24
N VAL A 284 -5.74 2.41 -14.32
CA VAL A 284 -6.31 3.36 -15.29
C VAL A 284 -7.60 2.81 -15.90
N GLY A 285 -7.63 1.54 -16.31
CA GLY A 285 -8.83 0.92 -16.89
C GLY A 285 -9.96 0.68 -15.88
N GLY A 286 -9.65 0.49 -14.60
CA GLY A 286 -10.64 0.28 -13.54
C GLY A 286 -11.24 1.55 -12.95
N THR A 287 -10.64 2.72 -13.23
CA THR A 287 -11.11 4.02 -12.75
C THR A 287 -11.85 4.82 -13.82
N TYR A 288 -11.88 4.34 -15.06
CA TYR A 288 -12.70 4.86 -16.16
C TYR A 288 -13.97 4.02 -16.32
#